data_36c03c77132e4a4e7cf497c6f58a98f9
#
_entry.id   36c03c77132e4a4e7cf497c6f58a98f9
#
_cell.length_a   1.000
_cell.length_b   1.000
_cell.length_c   1.000
_cell.angle_alpha   90.00
_cell.angle_beta   90.00
_cell.angle_gamma   90.00
#
_symmetry.space_group_name_H-M   'P 1'
#
loop_
_entity.id
_entity.type
_entity.pdbx_description
1 polymer ?
#
loop_
_entity_poly.entity_id
_entity_poly.type
_entity_poly.pdbx_seq_one_letter_code
_entity_poly.pdbx_strand_id
1 'polypeptide(L)'
;MNLREWIARLSAAYGALAPREKLLVGSAGGLLALALLYVAVVNPILGAISRAASRREAAEQEVHVMARLRREYDSLQARLSDVERRIQTAPRGNLRTTLENLAHEASVNVKSMEPQAAPPGDRYRESKVEVTLEQVNLIQTVDYLDKIERSDQVLSVKSLRMRKRPDNPELLDVTFAVSSFEPLQ
;
A
#
# COMPACT_ATOMS: atom_id res chain seq x y z
N MET A 1 22.32 -33.44 44.29
CA MET A 1 23.52 -34.25 44.00
C MET A 1 24.69 -33.29 44.00
N ASN A 2 25.54 -33.31 45.06
CA ASN A 2 26.49 -32.26 45.33
C ASN A 2 27.76 -32.42 44.47
N LEU A 3 28.11 -31.35 43.78
CA LEU A 3 29.27 -31.24 42.88
C LEU A 3 30.57 -31.72 43.57
N ARG A 4 30.68 -31.53 44.88
CA ARG A 4 31.80 -31.97 45.70
C ARG A 4 31.94 -33.48 45.80
N GLU A 5 30.85 -34.25 45.90
CA GLU A 5 30.88 -35.69 45.95
C GLU A 5 31.30 -36.31 44.61
N TRP A 6 30.91 -35.67 43.50
CA TRP A 6 31.28 -36.08 42.17
C TRP A 6 32.77 -35.89 41.87
N ILE A 7 33.32 -34.72 42.31
CA ILE A 7 34.77 -34.42 42.24
C ILE A 7 35.58 -35.39 43.08
N ALA A 8 35.11 -35.70 44.32
CA ALA A 8 35.80 -36.66 45.20
C ALA A 8 35.83 -38.10 44.61
N ARG A 9 34.78 -38.55 43.98
CA ARG A 9 34.72 -39.84 43.29
C ARG A 9 35.63 -39.89 42.08
N LEU A 10 35.69 -38.83 41.28
CA LEU A 10 36.59 -38.72 40.13
C LEU A 10 38.08 -38.73 40.58
N SER A 11 38.42 -38.01 41.62
CA SER A 11 39.79 -37.98 42.14
C SER A 11 40.24 -39.34 42.74
N ALA A 12 39.32 -40.06 43.40
CA ALA A 12 39.59 -41.42 43.92
C ALA A 12 39.77 -42.42 42.76
N ALA A 13 38.94 -42.35 41.71
CA ALA A 13 39.09 -43.19 40.52
C ALA A 13 40.38 -42.91 39.75
N TYR A 14 40.78 -41.61 39.64
CA TYR A 14 42.05 -41.21 39.01
C TYR A 14 43.28 -41.72 39.81
N GLY A 15 43.17 -41.79 41.14
CA GLY A 15 44.24 -42.31 42.04
C GLY A 15 44.55 -43.80 41.84
N ALA A 16 43.56 -44.61 41.45
CA ALA A 16 43.64 -46.07 41.32
C ALA A 16 44.17 -46.53 39.94
N LEU A 17 44.36 -45.66 38.96
CA LEU A 17 44.80 -45.99 37.60
C LEU A 17 46.34 -46.20 37.54
N ALA A 18 46.76 -47.10 36.61
CA ALA A 18 48.19 -47.32 36.31
C ALA A 18 48.84 -46.07 35.68
N PRO A 19 50.15 -45.83 35.82
CA PRO A 19 50.82 -44.63 35.37
C PRO A 19 50.64 -44.31 33.87
N ARG A 20 50.45 -45.35 33.05
CA ARG A 20 50.15 -45.20 31.59
C ARG A 20 48.73 -44.75 31.33
N GLU A 21 47.79 -45.22 32.13
CA GLU A 21 46.38 -44.85 32.00
C GLU A 21 46.15 -43.41 32.49
N LYS A 22 46.88 -42.96 33.50
CA LYS A 22 46.85 -41.56 33.98
C LYS A 22 47.26 -40.58 32.90
N LEU A 23 48.24 -40.92 32.08
CA LEU A 23 48.67 -40.11 30.93
C LEU A 23 47.59 -40.02 29.86
N LEU A 24 46.92 -41.15 29.53
CA LEU A 24 45.83 -41.14 28.53
C LEU A 24 44.59 -40.38 29.01
N VAL A 25 44.19 -40.60 30.26
CA VAL A 25 43.03 -39.89 30.83
C VAL A 25 43.32 -38.41 30.99
N GLY A 26 44.55 -38.05 31.38
CA GLY A 26 44.98 -36.67 31.51
C GLY A 26 45.03 -35.94 30.16
N SER A 27 45.56 -36.56 29.15
CA SER A 27 45.58 -35.97 27.80
C SER A 27 44.19 -35.85 27.17
N ALA A 28 43.34 -36.87 27.34
CA ALA A 28 41.94 -36.82 26.88
C ALA A 28 41.13 -35.74 27.63
N GLY A 29 41.29 -35.67 28.97
CA GLY A 29 40.65 -34.63 29.78
C GLY A 29 41.13 -33.20 29.45
N GLY A 30 42.44 -33.06 29.16
CA GLY A 30 43.02 -31.79 28.72
C GLY A 30 42.48 -31.35 27.35
N LEU A 31 42.38 -32.25 26.40
CA LEU A 31 41.79 -31.97 25.08
C LEU A 31 40.32 -31.58 25.22
N LEU A 32 39.58 -32.28 26.06
CA LEU A 32 38.15 -32.01 26.25
C LEU A 32 37.94 -30.67 26.95
N ALA A 33 38.79 -30.33 27.94
CA ALA A 33 38.78 -29.01 28.60
C ALA A 33 39.14 -27.88 27.62
N LEU A 34 40.10 -28.10 26.71
CA LEU A 34 40.51 -27.16 25.68
C LEU A 34 39.38 -26.95 24.65
N ALA A 35 38.72 -28.03 24.24
CA ALA A 35 37.56 -27.96 23.33
C ALA A 35 36.38 -27.23 23.95
N LEU A 36 36.07 -27.49 25.22
CA LEU A 36 35.02 -26.76 25.95
C LEU A 36 35.35 -25.26 26.11
N LEU A 37 36.61 -24.94 26.42
CA LEU A 37 37.06 -23.55 26.53
C LEU A 37 37.03 -22.86 25.19
N TYR A 38 37.38 -23.54 24.09
CA TYR A 38 37.27 -23.01 22.75
C TYR A 38 35.82 -22.69 22.39
N VAL A 39 34.88 -23.59 22.61
CA VAL A 39 33.45 -23.39 22.36
C VAL A 39 32.90 -22.27 23.26
N ALA A 40 33.28 -22.23 24.53
CA ALA A 40 32.79 -21.21 25.47
C ALA A 40 33.30 -19.79 25.17
N VAL A 41 34.47 -19.66 24.56
CA VAL A 41 35.03 -18.34 24.19
C VAL A 41 34.70 -17.91 22.78
N VAL A 42 34.84 -18.81 21.82
CA VAL A 42 34.68 -18.47 20.39
C VAL A 42 33.22 -18.32 20.01
N ASN A 43 32.35 -19.16 20.55
CA ASN A 43 30.91 -19.14 20.21
C ASN A 43 30.20 -17.82 20.60
N PRO A 44 30.39 -17.24 21.79
CA PRO A 44 29.78 -15.96 22.15
C PRO A 44 30.33 -14.78 21.34
N ILE A 45 31.62 -14.82 20.95
CA ILE A 45 32.27 -13.78 20.17
C ILE A 45 31.65 -13.74 18.74
N LEU A 46 31.57 -14.89 18.10
CA LEU A 46 30.93 -15.01 16.78
C LEU A 46 29.44 -14.62 16.81
N GLY A 47 28.73 -15.00 17.87
CA GLY A 47 27.34 -14.62 18.09
C GLY A 47 27.14 -13.10 18.37
N ALA A 48 28.12 -12.44 18.97
CA ALA A 48 28.06 -11.00 19.18
C ALA A 48 28.28 -10.21 17.87
N ILE A 49 29.20 -10.66 17.04
CA ILE A 49 29.50 -10.06 15.73
C ILE A 49 28.29 -10.20 14.79
N SER A 50 27.69 -11.39 14.72
CA SER A 50 26.52 -11.63 13.87
C SER A 50 25.30 -10.81 14.31
N ARG A 51 25.06 -10.65 15.62
CA ARG A 51 24.01 -9.79 16.15
C ARG A 51 24.24 -8.30 15.87
N ALA A 52 25.50 -7.85 15.87
CA ALA A 52 25.84 -6.47 15.53
C ALA A 52 25.62 -6.20 14.02
N ALA A 53 25.95 -7.15 13.15
CA ALA A 53 25.71 -7.07 11.71
C ALA A 53 24.21 -7.04 11.39
N SER A 54 23.42 -7.95 11.97
CA SER A 54 21.98 -8.01 11.74
C SER A 54 21.22 -6.76 12.24
N ARG A 55 21.71 -6.12 13.32
CA ARG A 55 21.13 -4.84 13.79
C ARG A 55 21.39 -3.69 12.81
N ARG A 56 22.53 -3.66 12.14
CA ARG A 56 22.84 -2.66 11.11
C ARG A 56 21.98 -2.85 9.86
N GLU A 57 21.86 -4.08 9.39
CA GLU A 57 20.97 -4.41 8.26
C GLU A 57 19.52 -4.07 8.56
N ALA A 58 19.02 -4.38 9.76
CA ALA A 58 17.67 -4.03 10.18
C ALA A 58 17.45 -2.50 10.20
N ALA A 59 18.42 -1.74 10.75
CA ALA A 59 18.34 -0.28 10.79
C ALA A 59 18.39 0.35 9.39
N GLU A 60 19.21 -0.18 8.48
CA GLU A 60 19.26 0.28 7.08
C GLU A 60 17.95 0.00 6.34
N GLN A 61 17.35 -1.17 6.54
CA GLN A 61 16.04 -1.51 5.97
C GLN A 61 14.95 -0.59 6.50
N GLU A 62 14.96 -0.27 7.79
CA GLU A 62 13.98 0.64 8.41
C GLU A 62 14.06 2.05 7.82
N VAL A 63 15.27 2.55 7.58
CA VAL A 63 15.48 3.85 6.91
C VAL A 63 14.96 3.83 5.47
N HIS A 64 15.17 2.74 4.74
CA HIS A 64 14.66 2.61 3.38
C HIS A 64 13.13 2.55 3.33
N VAL A 65 12.49 1.86 4.28
CA VAL A 65 11.04 1.81 4.41
C VAL A 65 10.47 3.19 4.74
N MET A 66 11.07 3.89 5.70
CA MET A 66 10.67 5.27 6.05
C MET A 66 10.84 6.24 4.89
N ALA A 67 11.94 6.15 4.14
CA ALA A 67 12.16 6.99 2.96
C ALA A 67 11.16 6.71 1.83
N ARG A 68 10.70 5.46 1.67
CA ARG A 68 9.64 5.10 0.73
C ARG A 68 8.30 5.68 1.18
N LEU A 69 7.94 5.45 2.44
CA LEU A 69 6.67 5.93 3.00
C LEU A 69 6.56 7.47 2.91
N ARG A 70 7.67 8.17 3.18
CA ARG A 70 7.73 9.62 3.04
C ARG A 70 7.50 10.07 1.59
N ARG A 71 8.13 9.42 0.62
CA ARG A 71 7.89 9.73 -0.80
C ARG A 71 6.45 9.48 -1.24
N GLU A 72 5.85 8.40 -0.76
CA GLU A 72 4.43 8.11 -1.00
C GLU A 72 3.54 9.18 -0.38
N TYR A 73 3.80 9.57 0.85
CA TYR A 73 3.07 10.65 1.53
C TYR A 73 3.21 11.98 0.79
N ASP A 74 4.43 12.39 0.44
CA ASP A 74 4.70 13.63 -0.28
C ASP A 74 4.02 13.63 -1.67
N SER A 75 4.00 12.49 -2.36
CA SER A 75 3.31 12.34 -3.64
C SER A 75 1.79 12.42 -3.53
N LEU A 76 1.22 11.83 -2.48
CA LEU A 76 -0.22 11.93 -2.20
C LEU A 76 -0.61 13.36 -1.83
N GLN A 77 0.19 14.02 -1.01
CA GLN A 77 -0.06 15.41 -0.61
C GLN A 77 0.05 16.36 -1.81
N ALA A 78 1.01 16.14 -2.71
CA ALA A 78 1.12 16.91 -3.94
C ALA A 78 -0.11 16.74 -4.84
N ARG A 79 -0.60 15.50 -5.00
CA ARG A 79 -1.84 15.23 -5.76
C ARG A 79 -3.07 15.88 -5.13
N LEU A 80 -3.19 15.80 -3.81
CA LEU A 80 -4.30 16.44 -3.10
C LEU A 80 -4.28 17.95 -3.28
N SER A 81 -3.11 18.59 -3.12
CA SER A 81 -2.99 20.04 -3.30
C SER A 81 -3.27 20.50 -4.73
N ASP A 82 -2.94 19.67 -5.72
CA ASP A 82 -3.25 19.95 -7.12
C ASP A 82 -4.77 19.88 -7.38
N VAL A 83 -5.43 18.84 -6.87
CA VAL A 83 -6.90 18.71 -6.96
C VAL A 83 -7.59 19.87 -6.21
N GLU A 84 -7.16 20.21 -5.01
CA GLU A 84 -7.70 21.35 -4.25
C GLU A 84 -7.55 22.67 -5.03
N ARG A 85 -6.40 22.92 -5.63
CA ARG A 85 -6.17 24.09 -6.48
C ARG A 85 -7.10 24.10 -7.68
N ARG A 86 -7.26 22.98 -8.36
CA ARG A 86 -8.19 22.85 -9.50
C ARG A 86 -9.62 23.14 -9.09
N ILE A 87 -10.10 22.65 -7.93
CA ILE A 87 -11.43 22.94 -7.41
C ILE A 87 -11.59 24.44 -7.11
N GLN A 88 -10.56 25.10 -6.56
CA GLN A 88 -10.61 26.53 -6.22
C GLN A 88 -10.59 27.43 -7.47
N THR A 89 -9.89 27.02 -8.53
CA THR A 89 -9.73 27.78 -9.76
C THR A 89 -10.76 27.44 -10.84
N ALA A 90 -11.48 26.31 -10.67
CA ALA A 90 -12.48 25.88 -11.64
C ALA A 90 -13.59 26.93 -11.82
N PRO A 91 -14.04 27.17 -13.06
CA PRO A 91 -15.16 28.04 -13.33
C PRO A 91 -16.40 27.54 -12.59
N ARG A 92 -17.07 28.44 -11.88
CA ARG A 92 -18.35 28.14 -11.25
C ARG A 92 -19.42 28.11 -12.33
N GLY A 93 -20.05 26.97 -12.53
CA GLY A 93 -21.08 26.79 -13.52
C GLY A 93 -22.12 25.76 -13.09
N ASN A 94 -23.31 25.89 -13.64
CA ASN A 94 -24.34 24.88 -13.40
C ASN A 94 -23.94 23.56 -14.08
N LEU A 95 -23.71 22.51 -13.28
CA LEU A 95 -23.31 21.18 -13.75
C LEU A 95 -24.21 20.69 -14.91
N ARG A 96 -25.52 20.89 -14.78
CA ARG A 96 -26.47 20.48 -15.81
C ARG A 96 -26.24 21.18 -17.15
N THR A 97 -26.09 22.52 -17.12
CA THR A 97 -25.85 23.30 -18.34
C THR A 97 -24.52 22.90 -18.99
N THR A 98 -23.50 22.66 -18.21
CA THR A 98 -22.21 22.19 -18.73
C THR A 98 -22.34 20.82 -19.40
N LEU A 99 -23.03 19.89 -18.76
CA LEU A 99 -23.27 18.56 -19.34
C LEU A 99 -24.13 18.61 -20.62
N GLU A 100 -25.14 19.49 -20.67
CA GLU A 100 -25.95 19.73 -21.87
C GLU A 100 -25.12 20.27 -23.04
N ASN A 101 -24.24 21.24 -22.79
CA ASN A 101 -23.35 21.78 -23.81
C ASN A 101 -22.37 20.71 -24.35
N LEU A 102 -21.73 19.95 -23.46
CA LEU A 102 -20.82 18.88 -23.84
C LEU A 102 -21.54 17.76 -24.61
N ALA A 103 -22.79 17.44 -24.25
CA ALA A 103 -23.60 16.48 -24.99
C ALA A 103 -23.89 16.96 -26.40
N HIS A 104 -24.19 18.25 -26.56
CA HIS A 104 -24.42 18.84 -27.87
C HIS A 104 -23.16 18.80 -28.74
N GLU A 105 -21.99 19.11 -28.16
CA GLU A 105 -20.69 19.02 -28.84
C GLU A 105 -20.32 17.58 -29.26
N ALA A 106 -20.72 16.58 -28.48
CA ALA A 106 -20.52 15.16 -28.77
C ALA A 106 -21.59 14.57 -29.67
N SER A 107 -22.59 15.40 -30.06
CA SER A 107 -23.77 14.97 -30.84
C SER A 107 -24.50 13.77 -30.21
N VAL A 108 -24.67 13.83 -28.90
CA VAL A 108 -25.29 12.77 -28.09
C VAL A 108 -26.69 13.21 -27.68
N ASN A 109 -27.67 12.31 -27.84
CA ASN A 109 -29.03 12.57 -27.41
C ASN A 109 -29.20 12.21 -25.91
N VAL A 110 -29.42 13.23 -25.09
CA VAL A 110 -29.69 13.07 -23.66
C VAL A 110 -31.19 12.90 -23.44
N LYS A 111 -31.58 11.77 -22.87
CA LYS A 111 -32.97 11.51 -22.50
C LYS A 111 -33.40 12.23 -21.25
N SER A 112 -32.59 12.12 -20.19
CA SER A 112 -32.86 12.74 -18.89
C SER A 112 -31.58 13.10 -18.16
N MET A 113 -31.67 14.17 -17.34
CA MET A 113 -30.65 14.58 -16.36
C MET A 113 -31.35 14.81 -15.04
N GLU A 114 -31.14 13.91 -14.10
CA GLU A 114 -31.80 13.95 -12.80
C GLU A 114 -30.81 14.28 -11.69
N PRO A 115 -31.04 15.36 -10.91
CA PRO A 115 -30.22 15.66 -9.77
C PRO A 115 -30.35 14.58 -8.71
N GLN A 116 -29.22 14.10 -8.21
CA GLN A 116 -29.15 13.14 -7.12
C GLN A 116 -28.68 13.79 -5.83
N ALA A 117 -29.15 13.24 -4.71
CA ALA A 117 -28.65 13.66 -3.41
C ALA A 117 -27.17 13.30 -3.28
N ALA A 118 -26.35 14.28 -2.91
CA ALA A 118 -24.96 14.06 -2.57
C ALA A 118 -24.77 14.18 -1.06
N PRO A 119 -23.86 13.42 -0.46
CA PRO A 119 -23.58 13.54 0.96
C PRO A 119 -23.02 14.94 1.27
N PRO A 120 -23.40 15.53 2.41
CA PRO A 120 -22.82 16.81 2.81
C PRO A 120 -21.31 16.64 3.07
N GLY A 121 -20.51 17.46 2.44
CA GLY A 121 -19.07 17.52 2.68
C GLY A 121 -18.71 18.69 3.58
N ASP A 122 -17.65 18.55 4.39
CA ASP A 122 -17.22 19.61 5.34
C ASP A 122 -16.51 20.78 4.64
N ARG A 123 -15.88 20.55 3.51
CA ARG A 123 -15.06 21.56 2.79
C ARG A 123 -15.56 21.89 1.40
N TYR A 124 -16.30 20.97 0.77
CA TYR A 124 -16.77 21.08 -0.60
C TYR A 124 -18.23 20.68 -0.69
N ARG A 125 -18.97 21.40 -1.53
CA ARG A 125 -20.32 21.00 -1.93
C ARG A 125 -20.21 20.10 -3.14
N GLU A 126 -20.69 18.88 -3.03
CA GLU A 126 -20.84 17.97 -4.16
C GLU A 126 -22.23 18.18 -4.80
N SER A 127 -22.26 18.41 -6.09
CA SER A 127 -23.50 18.39 -6.90
C SER A 127 -23.42 17.17 -7.80
N LYS A 128 -24.43 16.29 -7.71
CA LYS A 128 -24.47 15.02 -8.45
C LYS A 128 -25.66 14.99 -9.39
N VAL A 129 -25.43 14.58 -10.63
CA VAL A 129 -26.45 14.43 -11.66
C VAL A 129 -26.32 13.07 -12.30
N GLU A 130 -27.44 12.35 -12.41
CA GLU A 130 -27.53 11.13 -13.21
C GLU A 130 -27.98 11.49 -14.63
N VAL A 131 -27.19 11.05 -15.60
CA VAL A 131 -27.43 11.30 -17.02
C VAL A 131 -27.81 9.99 -17.67
N THR A 132 -28.93 10.01 -18.41
CA THR A 132 -29.38 8.87 -19.22
C THR A 132 -29.36 9.24 -20.69
N LEU A 133 -28.63 8.45 -21.46
CA LEU A 133 -28.54 8.55 -22.93
C LEU A 133 -29.27 7.39 -23.55
N GLU A 134 -29.98 7.65 -24.64
CA GLU A 134 -30.64 6.62 -25.43
C GLU A 134 -30.18 6.67 -26.89
N GLN A 135 -30.09 5.50 -27.49
CA GLN A 135 -29.78 5.34 -28.92
C GLN A 135 -28.42 5.94 -29.30
N VAL A 136 -27.42 5.79 -28.46
CA VAL A 136 -26.06 6.26 -28.71
C VAL A 136 -25.16 5.10 -29.12
N ASN A 137 -24.20 5.37 -29.98
CA ASN A 137 -23.17 4.39 -30.30
C ASN A 137 -22.00 4.48 -29.30
N LEU A 138 -21.14 3.47 -29.32
CA LEU A 138 -20.01 3.41 -28.39
C LEU A 138 -19.05 4.60 -28.61
N ILE A 139 -18.82 5.01 -29.85
CA ILE A 139 -17.88 6.11 -30.17
C ILE A 139 -18.40 7.42 -29.61
N GLN A 140 -19.67 7.73 -29.77
CA GLN A 140 -20.32 8.91 -29.23
C GLN A 140 -20.26 8.91 -27.68
N THR A 141 -20.50 7.75 -27.06
CA THR A 141 -20.42 7.61 -25.61
C THR A 141 -19.01 7.91 -25.08
N VAL A 142 -17.99 7.35 -25.73
CA VAL A 142 -16.59 7.58 -25.34
C VAL A 142 -16.18 9.03 -25.56
N ASP A 143 -16.55 9.64 -26.68
CA ASP A 143 -16.27 11.06 -26.97
C ASP A 143 -16.92 11.98 -25.94
N TYR A 144 -18.16 11.69 -25.55
CA TYR A 144 -18.85 12.46 -24.52
C TYR A 144 -18.19 12.34 -23.15
N LEU A 145 -17.81 11.12 -22.74
CA LEU A 145 -17.10 10.90 -21.48
C LEU A 145 -15.72 11.56 -21.47
N ASP A 146 -14.98 11.51 -22.58
CA ASP A 146 -13.68 12.19 -22.73
C ASP A 146 -13.82 13.71 -22.61
N LYS A 147 -14.85 14.30 -23.22
CA LYS A 147 -15.16 15.73 -23.10
C LYS A 147 -15.52 16.12 -21.67
N ILE A 148 -16.27 15.27 -20.96
CA ILE A 148 -16.59 15.50 -19.54
C ILE A 148 -15.30 15.50 -18.71
N GLU A 149 -14.39 14.53 -18.91
CA GLU A 149 -13.15 14.41 -18.16
C GLU A 149 -12.17 15.56 -18.44
N ARG A 150 -12.15 16.06 -19.68
CA ARG A 150 -11.29 17.20 -20.11
C ARG A 150 -11.92 18.56 -19.88
N SER A 151 -13.12 18.63 -19.34
CA SER A 151 -13.76 19.91 -19.08
C SER A 151 -12.98 20.77 -18.10
N ASP A 152 -13.13 22.09 -18.20
CA ASP A 152 -12.50 23.05 -17.28
C ASP A 152 -13.05 22.96 -15.84
N GLN A 153 -14.23 22.36 -15.69
CA GLN A 153 -14.81 22.09 -14.36
C GLN A 153 -14.26 20.78 -13.79
N VAL A 154 -14.15 20.69 -12.47
CA VAL A 154 -13.74 19.45 -11.80
C VAL A 154 -14.93 18.49 -11.76
N LEU A 155 -15.09 17.74 -12.84
CA LEU A 155 -16.11 16.72 -12.98
C LEU A 155 -15.55 15.34 -12.70
N SER A 156 -16.35 14.46 -12.11
CA SER A 156 -15.98 13.08 -11.82
C SER A 156 -17.12 12.13 -12.16
N VAL A 157 -16.88 11.20 -13.07
CA VAL A 157 -17.82 10.11 -13.38
C VAL A 157 -17.74 9.07 -12.27
N LYS A 158 -18.84 8.84 -11.55
CA LYS A 158 -18.91 7.95 -10.38
C LYS A 158 -19.38 6.54 -10.71
N SER A 159 -20.30 6.44 -11.63
CA SER A 159 -20.86 5.15 -12.05
C SER A 159 -21.16 5.19 -13.55
N LEU A 160 -20.98 4.07 -14.21
CA LEU A 160 -21.28 3.93 -15.64
C LEU A 160 -21.97 2.58 -15.84
N ARG A 161 -23.13 2.60 -16.47
CA ARG A 161 -23.90 1.41 -16.84
C ARG A 161 -24.27 1.51 -18.32
N MET A 162 -23.87 0.52 -19.09
CA MET A 162 -24.19 0.42 -20.50
C MET A 162 -25.06 -0.81 -20.74
N ARG A 163 -26.10 -0.67 -21.54
CA ARG A 163 -27.00 -1.75 -21.93
C ARG A 163 -27.21 -1.74 -23.44
N LYS A 164 -27.01 -2.86 -24.08
CA LYS A 164 -27.34 -3.01 -25.52
C LYS A 164 -28.85 -3.01 -25.70
N ARG A 165 -29.32 -2.38 -26.76
CA ARG A 165 -30.72 -2.37 -27.11
C ARG A 165 -31.09 -3.68 -27.83
N PRO A 166 -32.23 -4.28 -27.48
CA PRO A 166 -32.72 -5.47 -28.18
C PRO A 166 -33.03 -5.23 -29.66
N ASP A 167 -33.54 -4.04 -29.97
CA ASP A 167 -34.00 -3.67 -31.35
C ASP A 167 -32.82 -3.39 -32.31
N ASN A 168 -31.70 -2.87 -31.76
CA ASN A 168 -30.51 -2.59 -32.55
C ASN A 168 -29.25 -2.78 -31.68
N PRO A 169 -28.46 -3.86 -31.85
CA PRO A 169 -27.29 -4.17 -31.03
C PRO A 169 -26.11 -3.18 -31.17
N GLU A 170 -26.12 -2.33 -32.21
CA GLU A 170 -25.11 -1.29 -32.41
C GLU A 170 -25.37 -0.05 -31.55
N LEU A 171 -26.61 0.10 -31.07
CA LEU A 171 -27.02 1.20 -30.19
C LEU A 171 -27.07 0.77 -28.76
N LEU A 172 -26.66 1.70 -27.88
CA LEU A 172 -26.58 1.53 -26.45
C LEU A 172 -27.54 2.51 -25.73
N ASP A 173 -28.08 2.04 -24.61
CA ASP A 173 -28.64 2.90 -23.59
C ASP A 173 -27.61 3.00 -22.47
N VAL A 174 -27.18 4.22 -22.14
CA VAL A 174 -26.09 4.48 -21.21
C VAL A 174 -26.59 5.35 -20.07
N THR A 175 -26.36 4.92 -18.84
CA THR A 175 -26.68 5.70 -17.64
C THR A 175 -25.40 5.87 -16.84
N PHE A 176 -25.08 7.10 -16.46
CA PHE A 176 -23.93 7.39 -15.64
C PHE A 176 -24.20 8.56 -14.70
N ALA A 177 -23.48 8.61 -13.58
CA ALA A 177 -23.58 9.68 -12.63
C ALA A 177 -22.29 10.54 -12.67
N VAL A 178 -22.48 11.86 -12.74
CA VAL A 178 -21.39 12.83 -12.70
C VAL A 178 -21.54 13.68 -11.46
N SER A 179 -20.43 13.87 -10.75
CA SER A 179 -20.32 14.79 -9.62
C SER A 179 -19.42 15.97 -9.97
N SER A 180 -19.83 17.17 -9.57
CA SER A 180 -18.97 18.36 -9.54
C SER A 180 -18.72 18.77 -8.09
N PHE A 181 -17.56 19.37 -7.86
CA PHE A 181 -17.13 19.81 -6.54
C PHE A 181 -16.91 21.32 -6.54
N GLU A 182 -17.59 22.00 -5.64
CA GLU A 182 -17.46 23.46 -5.43
C GLU A 182 -17.00 23.73 -4.00
N PRO A 183 -16.11 24.72 -3.77
CA PRO A 183 -15.70 25.08 -2.41
C PRO A 183 -16.89 25.67 -1.65
N LEU A 184 -17.06 25.28 -0.40
CA LEU A 184 -17.98 25.94 0.54
C LEU A 184 -17.42 27.33 0.84
N GLN A 185 -18.26 28.36 0.73
CA GLN A 185 -17.93 29.74 1.14
C GLN A 185 -17.99 29.87 2.63
#